data_36b1ab563bb84e91cb2c8af9f9eaa7db
#
_entry.id   36b1ab563bb84e91cb2c8af9f9eaa7db
#
_cell.length_a   1.000
_cell.length_b   1.000
_cell.length_c   1.000
_cell.angle_alpha   90.00
_cell.angle_beta   90.00
_cell.angle_gamma   90.00
#
_symmetry.space_group_name_H-M   'P 1'
#
loop_
_entity.id
_entity.type
_entity.pdbx_description
1 polymer ?
#
loop_
_entity_poly.entity_id
_entity_poly.type
_entity_poly.pdbx_seq_one_letter_code
_entity_poly.pdbx_strand_id
1 'polypeptide(L)'
;MEFFIKQNTTLPIVKMDVVFDGRTDAGENFYSVLDNATLRFSMVNEQTGIPKIHMKQAYIVAKDKRNPDSPWEYYIYYKWSGKDTNTKGRFIGEFLVVLESGELISPIRENLYINII
;
A
#
# COMPACT_ATOMS: atom_id res chain seq x y z
N MET A 1 3.91 -11.73 1.08
CA MET A 1 2.80 -11.08 1.81
C MET A 1 1.49 -11.48 1.15
N GLU A 2 0.58 -12.02 1.93
CA GLU A 2 -0.70 -12.54 1.42
C GLU A 2 -1.87 -11.81 2.08
N PHE A 3 -2.80 -11.34 1.27
CA PHE A 3 -4.02 -10.71 1.72
C PHE A 3 -5.21 -11.47 1.15
N PHE A 4 -6.27 -11.67 1.94
CA PHE A 4 -7.47 -12.42 1.52
C PHE A 4 -8.71 -11.56 1.70
N ILE A 5 -9.56 -11.57 0.69
CA ILE A 5 -10.85 -10.89 0.73
C ILE A 5 -11.87 -11.71 -0.07
N LYS A 6 -13.10 -11.73 0.40
CA LYS A 6 -14.18 -12.42 -0.30
C LYS A 6 -14.66 -11.63 -1.51
N GLN A 7 -15.02 -12.35 -2.55
CA GLN A 7 -15.59 -11.77 -3.77
C GLN A 7 -16.80 -10.88 -3.44
N ASN A 8 -16.87 -9.74 -4.11
CA ASN A 8 -17.94 -8.75 -3.98
C ASN A 8 -18.03 -8.07 -2.61
N THR A 9 -16.98 -8.15 -1.80
CA THR A 9 -16.94 -7.44 -0.52
C THR A 9 -15.93 -6.30 -0.54
N THR A 10 -16.06 -5.37 0.40
CA THR A 10 -15.20 -4.19 0.49
C THR A 10 -14.40 -4.14 1.79
N LEU A 11 -14.53 -5.16 2.62
CA LEU A 11 -13.79 -5.29 3.87
C LEU A 11 -13.20 -6.69 3.96
N PRO A 12 -12.03 -6.83 4.58
CA PRO A 12 -11.21 -5.78 5.18
C PRO A 12 -10.49 -4.92 4.14
N ILE A 13 -10.13 -3.70 4.49
CA ILE A 13 -9.29 -2.85 3.65
C ILE A 13 -7.88 -3.44 3.60
N VAL A 14 -7.19 -3.27 2.46
CA VAL A 14 -5.79 -3.66 2.36
C VAL A 14 -4.94 -2.51 2.91
N LYS A 15 -4.10 -2.83 3.90
CA LYS A 15 -3.18 -1.87 4.49
C LYS A 15 -1.83 -2.51 4.75
N MET A 16 -0.80 -1.69 4.75
CA MET A 16 0.54 -2.13 5.08
C MET A 16 1.34 -1.02 5.74
N ASP A 17 2.30 -1.41 6.55
CA ASP A 17 3.21 -0.46 7.15
C ASP A 17 4.18 0.08 6.11
N VAL A 18 4.45 1.37 6.19
CA VAL A 18 5.54 1.97 5.43
C VAL A 18 6.80 1.83 6.26
N VAL A 19 7.72 1.01 5.76
CA VAL A 19 8.99 0.77 6.43
C VAL A 19 10.09 1.38 5.57
N PHE A 20 10.85 2.27 6.17
CA PHE A 20 12.07 2.76 5.55
C PHE A 20 13.18 1.74 5.76
N ASP A 21 13.59 1.12 4.66
CA ASP A 21 14.63 0.11 4.68
C ASP A 21 15.94 0.73 4.19
N GLY A 22 16.63 1.41 5.11
CA GLY A 22 17.83 2.12 4.76
C GLY A 22 18.50 2.76 5.95
N ARG A 23 19.24 3.83 5.72
CA ARG A 23 20.02 4.52 6.74
C ARG A 23 19.11 5.34 7.65
N THR A 24 19.39 5.30 8.95
CA THR A 24 18.60 6.00 9.97
C THR A 24 18.59 7.52 9.80
N ASP A 25 19.67 8.09 9.32
CA ASP A 25 19.76 9.55 9.07
C ASP A 25 18.85 10.02 7.94
N ALA A 26 18.61 9.16 6.95
CA ALA A 26 17.68 9.45 5.87
C ALA A 26 16.23 9.13 6.27
N GLY A 27 16.02 8.26 7.25
CA GLY A 27 14.69 7.80 7.67
C GLY A 27 13.83 8.91 8.25
N GLU A 28 14.40 9.83 9.00
CA GLU A 28 13.67 10.96 9.57
C GLU A 28 13.10 11.87 8.47
N ASN A 29 13.91 12.17 7.47
CA ASN A 29 13.47 12.98 6.33
C ASN A 29 12.41 12.26 5.51
N PHE A 30 12.56 10.94 5.34
CA PHE A 30 11.58 10.13 4.63
C PHE A 30 10.20 10.23 5.29
N TYR A 31 10.12 9.99 6.60
CA TYR A 31 8.85 10.05 7.31
C TYR A 31 8.24 11.46 7.34
N SER A 32 9.06 12.50 7.41
CA SER A 32 8.56 13.87 7.44
C SER A 32 7.90 14.31 6.14
N VAL A 33 8.26 13.72 5.01
CA VAL A 33 7.69 14.08 3.71
C VAL A 33 6.49 13.21 3.32
N LEU A 34 6.21 12.14 4.05
CA LEU A 34 5.08 11.25 3.76
C LEU A 34 3.72 11.92 3.92
N ASP A 35 3.61 12.92 4.81
CA ASP A 35 2.36 13.64 5.03
C ASP A 35 1.85 14.35 3.76
N ASN A 36 2.75 14.70 2.85
CA ASN A 36 2.43 15.40 1.61
C ASN A 36 2.54 14.49 0.38
N ALA A 37 2.67 13.19 0.60
CA ALA A 37 2.80 12.24 -0.49
C ALA A 37 1.46 11.99 -1.19
N THR A 38 1.53 11.77 -2.50
CA THR A 38 0.39 11.25 -3.28
C THR A 38 0.52 9.75 -3.37
N LEU A 39 -0.54 9.03 -3.04
CA LEU A 39 -0.55 7.58 -3.06
C LEU A 39 -1.53 7.05 -4.09
N ARG A 40 -1.09 6.05 -4.84
CA ARG A 40 -1.89 5.32 -5.82
C ARG A 40 -1.76 3.82 -5.57
N PHE A 41 -2.84 3.10 -5.79
CA PHE A 41 -2.85 1.65 -5.69
C PHE A 41 -3.15 1.04 -7.05
N SER A 42 -2.39 0.00 -7.39
CA SER A 42 -2.58 -0.78 -8.61
C SER A 42 -2.58 -2.27 -8.28
N MET A 43 -3.35 -3.03 -9.04
CA MET A 43 -3.46 -4.47 -8.88
C MET A 43 -3.61 -5.13 -10.24
N VAL A 44 -2.75 -6.10 -10.51
CA VAL A 44 -2.77 -6.84 -11.78
C VAL A 44 -3.01 -8.32 -11.52
N ASN A 45 -3.66 -8.98 -12.48
CA ASN A 45 -3.83 -10.44 -12.41
C ASN A 45 -2.46 -11.11 -12.50
N GLU A 46 -2.18 -12.02 -11.56
CA GLU A 46 -0.88 -12.69 -11.48
C GLU A 46 -0.54 -13.48 -12.75
N GLN A 47 -1.53 -14.15 -13.35
CA GLN A 47 -1.31 -15.00 -14.52
C GLN A 47 -1.23 -14.21 -15.82
N THR A 48 -2.09 -13.21 -15.99
CA THR A 48 -2.24 -12.51 -17.26
C THR A 48 -1.51 -11.17 -17.31
N GLY A 49 -1.20 -10.59 -16.13
CA GLY A 49 -0.67 -9.24 -16.04
C GLY A 49 -1.67 -8.13 -16.36
N ILE A 50 -2.92 -8.48 -16.59
CA ILE A 50 -3.96 -7.50 -16.93
C ILE A 50 -4.35 -6.70 -15.67
N PRO A 51 -4.31 -5.36 -15.73
CA PRO A 51 -4.69 -4.53 -14.59
C PRO A 51 -6.17 -4.70 -14.23
N LYS A 52 -6.44 -4.95 -12.96
CA LYS A 52 -7.79 -4.89 -12.38
C LYS A 52 -8.05 -3.53 -11.78
N ILE A 53 -7.02 -2.96 -11.16
CA ILE A 53 -7.02 -1.62 -10.59
C ILE A 53 -5.78 -0.93 -11.12
N HIS A 54 -5.95 0.30 -11.64
CA HIS A 54 -4.83 1.05 -12.16
C HIS A 54 -4.78 2.44 -11.55
N MET A 55 -3.75 2.70 -10.76
CA MET A 55 -3.40 4.02 -10.23
C MET A 55 -4.58 4.74 -9.52
N LYS A 56 -5.40 4.00 -8.79
CA LYS A 56 -6.48 4.58 -7.99
C LYS A 56 -5.94 5.17 -6.71
N GLN A 57 -6.62 6.19 -6.20
CA GLN A 57 -6.21 6.88 -4.99
C GLN A 57 -6.13 5.94 -3.80
N ALA A 58 -5.02 6.01 -3.08
CA ALA A 58 -4.79 5.38 -1.80
C ALA A 58 -4.51 6.44 -0.74
N TYR A 59 -4.38 6.02 0.51
CA TYR A 59 -4.32 6.94 1.65
C TYR A 59 -3.16 6.59 2.57
N ILE A 60 -2.66 7.59 3.28
CA ILE A 60 -1.63 7.42 4.29
C ILE A 60 -2.13 7.97 5.62
N VAL A 61 -1.83 7.25 6.70
CA VAL A 61 -2.21 7.63 8.05
C VAL A 61 -1.02 7.42 8.99
N ALA A 62 -0.78 8.41 9.85
CA ALA A 62 0.20 8.28 10.91
C ALA A 62 -0.33 7.34 12.00
N LYS A 63 0.52 6.45 12.48
CA LYS A 63 0.19 5.60 13.62
C LYS A 63 0.39 6.36 14.93
N ASP A 64 -0.35 5.95 15.95
CA ASP A 64 -0.10 6.45 17.30
C ASP A 64 1.30 6.05 17.78
N LYS A 65 2.00 7.00 18.35
CA LYS A 65 3.31 6.73 18.95
C LYS A 65 3.14 5.91 20.22
N ARG A 66 3.80 4.75 20.25
CA ARG A 66 3.86 3.94 21.46
C ARG A 66 4.89 4.47 22.49
N ASN A 67 5.92 5.13 21.98
CA ASN A 67 6.98 5.73 22.77
C ASN A 67 7.16 7.17 22.29
N PRO A 68 7.10 8.18 23.18
CA PRO A 68 7.25 9.58 22.77
C PRO A 68 8.57 9.91 22.06
N ASP A 69 9.62 9.11 22.34
CA ASP A 69 10.93 9.30 21.73
C ASP A 69 11.09 8.61 20.39
N SER A 70 10.11 7.82 19.97
CA SER A 70 10.14 7.14 18.70
C SER A 70 9.72 8.07 17.56
N PRO A 71 10.29 7.91 16.35
CA PRO A 71 9.79 8.63 15.18
C PRO A 71 8.35 8.22 14.87
N TRP A 72 7.63 9.09 14.17
CA TRP A 72 6.30 8.76 13.70
C TRP A 72 6.37 7.60 12.72
N GLU A 73 5.47 6.65 12.88
CA GLU A 73 5.27 5.55 11.95
C GLU A 73 4.02 5.80 11.13
N TYR A 74 4.00 5.26 9.91
CA TYR A 74 2.89 5.44 8.99
C TYR A 74 2.44 4.11 8.44
N TYR A 75 1.15 4.01 8.11
CA TYR A 75 0.66 2.94 7.26
C TYR A 75 -0.09 3.52 6.08
N ILE A 76 -0.13 2.76 4.99
CA ILE A 76 -0.84 3.10 3.76
C ILE A 76 -1.96 2.09 3.55
N TYR A 77 -3.04 2.53 2.95
CA TYR A 77 -4.17 1.65 2.72
C TYR A 77 -4.95 2.03 1.48
N TYR A 78 -5.69 1.04 0.94
CA TYR A 78 -6.61 1.21 -0.14
C TYR A 78 -7.99 0.73 0.28
N LYS A 79 -9.01 1.52 -0.01
CA LYS A 79 -10.41 1.17 0.24
C LYS A 79 -10.98 0.53 -1.02
N TRP A 80 -11.44 -0.71 -0.89
CA TRP A 80 -12.04 -1.43 -1.99
C TRP A 80 -13.36 -0.82 -2.41
N SER A 81 -13.61 -0.76 -3.73
CA SER A 81 -14.97 -0.61 -4.28
C SER A 81 -15.51 -1.99 -4.63
N GLY A 82 -16.85 -2.12 -4.76
CA GLY A 82 -17.44 -3.42 -5.08
C GLY A 82 -17.00 -4.00 -6.42
N LYS A 83 -16.58 -3.15 -7.35
CA LYS A 83 -16.07 -3.59 -8.65
C LYS A 83 -14.65 -4.15 -8.57
N ASP A 84 -13.88 -3.76 -7.58
CA ASP A 84 -12.48 -4.17 -7.45
C ASP A 84 -12.36 -5.65 -7.12
N THR A 85 -13.33 -6.20 -6.39
CA THR A 85 -13.31 -7.56 -5.86
C THR A 85 -14.33 -8.46 -6.54
N ASN A 86 -14.86 -8.07 -7.70
CA ASN A 86 -15.94 -8.81 -8.35
C ASN A 86 -15.48 -10.07 -9.10
N THR A 87 -14.19 -10.31 -9.20
CA THR A 87 -13.62 -11.47 -9.90
C THR A 87 -12.68 -12.22 -8.97
N LYS A 88 -12.95 -13.51 -8.78
CA LYS A 88 -12.07 -14.39 -8.01
C LYS A 88 -10.72 -14.54 -8.71
N GLY A 89 -9.67 -14.67 -7.92
CA GLY A 89 -8.34 -14.91 -8.44
C GLY A 89 -7.26 -14.39 -7.53
N ARG A 90 -6.02 -14.56 -7.98
CA ARG A 90 -4.84 -14.06 -7.30
C ARG A 90 -4.24 -12.92 -8.09
N PHE A 91 -4.01 -11.81 -7.41
CA PHE A 91 -3.53 -10.57 -8.00
C PHE A 91 -2.27 -10.11 -7.28
N ILE A 92 -1.47 -9.31 -7.95
CA ILE A 92 -0.32 -8.65 -7.34
C ILE A 92 -0.67 -7.17 -7.21
N GLY A 93 -0.66 -6.68 -5.96
CA GLY A 93 -0.94 -5.29 -5.63
C GLY A 93 0.33 -4.52 -5.35
N GLU A 94 0.30 -3.22 -5.63
CA GLU A 94 1.39 -2.32 -5.27
C GLU A 94 0.87 -0.92 -5.00
N PHE A 95 1.54 -0.25 -4.06
CA PHE A 95 1.30 1.16 -3.78
C PHE A 95 2.43 1.99 -4.38
N LEU A 96 2.06 3.01 -5.14
CA LEU A 96 2.99 4.02 -5.62
C LEU A 96 2.90 5.23 -4.71
N VAL A 97 4.02 5.58 -4.09
CA VAL A 97 4.14 6.74 -3.22
C VAL A 97 4.95 7.79 -3.97
N VAL A 98 4.31 8.90 -4.33
CA VAL A 98 4.95 9.98 -5.08
C VAL A 98 5.33 11.10 -4.12
N LEU A 99 6.61 11.38 -4.06
CA LEU A 99 7.22 12.42 -3.24
C LEU A 99 7.84 13.48 -4.15
N GLU A 100 8.14 14.66 -3.61
CA GLU A 100 8.89 15.67 -4.37
C GLU A 100 10.24 15.16 -4.87
N SER A 101 10.90 14.36 -4.05
CA SER A 101 12.24 13.83 -4.36
C SER A 101 12.23 12.60 -5.26
N GLY A 102 11.08 12.01 -5.53
CA GLY A 102 11.01 10.80 -6.35
C GLY A 102 9.82 9.93 -6.02
N GLU A 103 9.89 8.68 -6.45
CA GLU A 103 8.82 7.71 -6.30
C GLU A 103 9.31 6.48 -5.53
N LEU A 104 8.39 5.91 -4.75
CA LEU A 104 8.62 4.66 -4.01
C LEU A 104 7.50 3.69 -4.34
N ILE A 105 7.84 2.45 -4.63
CA ILE A 105 6.86 1.37 -4.76
C ILE A 105 6.93 0.50 -3.52
N SER A 106 5.80 0.27 -2.89
CA SER A 106 5.69 -0.57 -1.70
C SER A 106 4.74 -1.74 -1.96
N PRO A 107 5.08 -2.96 -1.57
CA PRO A 107 6.27 -3.36 -0.79
C PRO A 107 7.55 -3.35 -1.63
N ILE A 108 8.68 -3.14 -0.98
CA ILE A 108 9.98 -2.99 -1.66
C ILE A 108 10.60 -4.34 -2.00
N ARG A 109 10.57 -5.30 -1.09
CA ARG A 109 11.32 -6.56 -1.19
C ARG A 109 10.50 -7.78 -1.55
N GLU A 110 9.20 -7.73 -1.33
CA GLU A 110 8.32 -8.87 -1.56
C GLU A 110 7.09 -8.45 -2.35
N ASN A 111 6.37 -9.41 -2.91
CA ASN A 111 5.11 -9.12 -3.58
C ASN A 111 3.97 -9.09 -2.56
N LEU A 112 3.02 -8.19 -2.78
CA LEU A 112 1.74 -8.18 -2.09
C LEU A 112 0.75 -8.97 -2.94
N TYR A 113 0.43 -10.19 -2.51
CA TYR A 113 -0.56 -11.01 -3.20
C TYR A 113 -1.95 -10.75 -2.62
N ILE A 114 -2.87 -10.44 -3.50
CA ILE A 114 -4.27 -10.21 -3.15
C ILE A 114 -5.07 -11.41 -3.66
N ASN A 115 -5.67 -12.14 -2.72
CA ASN A 115 -6.46 -13.34 -3.03
C ASN A 115 -7.94 -13.02 -2.86
N ILE A 116 -8.66 -12.96 -3.97
CA ILE A 116 -10.12 -12.77 -3.98
C ILE A 116 -10.76 -14.16 -4.05
N ILE A 117 -11.41 -14.54 -2.97
CA ILE A 117 -11.91 -15.91 -2.78
C ILE A 117 -13.44 -16.01 -2.69
#